data_c677cb638e92e604b1eeb1da2f2d2ae9
#
_entry.id   c677cb638e92e604b1eeb1da2f2d2ae9
#
_cell.length_a   1.000
_cell.length_b   1.000
_cell.length_c   1.000
_cell.angle_alpha   90.00
_cell.angle_beta   90.00
_cell.angle_gamma   90.00
#
_symmetry.space_group_name_H-M   'P 1'
#
loop_
_entity.id
_entity.type
_entity.pdbx_description
1 polymer ?
#
loop_
_entity_poly.entity_id
_entity_poly.type
_entity_poly.pdbx_seq_one_letter_code
_entity_poly.pdbx_strand_id
1 'polypeptide(L)'
;MKRFWLTGLLLLWGVMTWAQQSYSAYYYQRVSLFEMLPVSPGDIVFLGNSITDGCEWNELLGRTDVRNRGISGDTSMGVYDRLGAIVRGHPAKVFLMIGINDLAAGIDLDVVELHVKMIVKRIKSDSPSTRLYLQSVLPVNTAFTAFPAHKARKTDVVELNRRYKALALRLGVTYIDLYTPMVDPDTQELDIRYTNDGLHLLGAGYRRWAEVIRPYLAE
;
A
#
# COMPACT_ATOMS: atom_id res chain seq x y z
N MET A 1 -7.77 -57.14 -47.56
CA MET A 1 -8.35 -56.56 -46.33
C MET A 1 -7.28 -55.65 -45.65
N LYS A 2 -7.38 -54.33 -45.82
CA LYS A 2 -6.44 -53.36 -45.22
C LYS A 2 -7.11 -52.76 -43.97
N ARG A 3 -6.54 -53.04 -42.80
CA ARG A 3 -6.98 -52.45 -41.51
C ARG A 3 -6.34 -51.09 -41.38
N PHE A 4 -7.15 -50.02 -41.35
CA PHE A 4 -6.75 -48.65 -40.95
C PHE A 4 -6.80 -48.54 -39.42
N TRP A 5 -5.69 -48.26 -38.80
CA TRP A 5 -5.62 -47.85 -37.41
C TRP A 5 -5.76 -46.32 -37.34
N LEU A 6 -6.89 -45.83 -36.80
CA LEU A 6 -7.04 -44.43 -36.42
C LEU A 6 -6.42 -44.23 -35.05
N THR A 7 -5.27 -43.58 -35.00
CA THR A 7 -4.68 -43.05 -33.75
C THR A 7 -5.35 -41.73 -33.43
N GLY A 8 -6.26 -41.74 -32.45
CA GLY A 8 -6.87 -40.54 -31.92
C GLY A 8 -5.85 -39.76 -31.03
N LEU A 9 -5.47 -38.58 -31.47
CA LEU A 9 -4.71 -37.64 -30.69
C LEU A 9 -5.65 -36.93 -29.68
N LEU A 10 -5.63 -37.34 -28.42
CA LEU A 10 -6.27 -36.61 -27.31
C LEU A 10 -5.44 -35.38 -26.97
N LEU A 11 -5.88 -34.22 -27.45
CA LEU A 11 -5.37 -32.92 -27.01
C LEU A 11 -5.92 -32.65 -25.62
N LEU A 12 -5.10 -32.86 -24.60
CA LEU A 12 -5.32 -32.40 -23.21
C LEU A 12 -5.17 -30.86 -23.19
N TRP A 13 -6.27 -30.18 -23.24
CA TRP A 13 -6.32 -28.74 -22.90
C TRP A 13 -6.22 -28.63 -21.40
N GLY A 14 -5.00 -28.34 -20.92
CA GLY A 14 -4.77 -27.95 -19.53
C GLY A 14 -5.43 -26.59 -19.30
N VAL A 15 -6.58 -26.58 -18.65
CA VAL A 15 -7.18 -25.36 -18.13
C VAL A 15 -6.27 -24.88 -16.98
N MET A 16 -5.39 -23.91 -17.25
CA MET A 16 -4.72 -23.17 -16.20
C MET A 16 -5.79 -22.36 -15.45
N THR A 17 -6.32 -22.91 -14.38
CA THR A 17 -7.09 -22.13 -13.42
C THR A 17 -6.12 -21.19 -12.70
N TRP A 18 -6.10 -19.94 -13.10
CA TRP A 18 -5.49 -18.89 -12.29
C TRP A 18 -6.26 -18.86 -10.97
N ALA A 19 -5.60 -19.20 -9.87
CA ALA A 19 -6.19 -19.03 -8.56
C ALA A 19 -6.46 -17.53 -8.40
N GLN A 20 -7.72 -17.13 -8.48
CA GLN A 20 -8.12 -15.74 -8.24
C GLN A 20 -7.79 -15.43 -6.79
N GLN A 21 -6.94 -14.42 -6.56
CA GLN A 21 -6.57 -14.01 -5.22
C GLN A 21 -7.84 -13.60 -4.47
N SER A 22 -8.14 -14.28 -3.37
CA SER A 22 -9.29 -13.99 -2.54
C SER A 22 -8.91 -12.99 -1.47
N TYR A 23 -9.59 -11.85 -1.44
CA TYR A 23 -9.44 -10.81 -0.42
C TYR A 23 -10.49 -10.99 0.68
N SER A 24 -10.34 -10.24 1.79
CA SER A 24 -11.31 -10.24 2.87
C SER A 24 -12.67 -9.66 2.44
N ALA A 25 -13.76 -10.03 3.14
CA ALA A 25 -15.07 -9.41 2.92
C ALA A 25 -15.01 -7.88 3.06
N TYR A 26 -14.24 -7.38 4.03
CA TYR A 26 -14.04 -5.95 4.23
C TYR A 26 -13.38 -5.28 3.02
N TYR A 27 -12.38 -5.92 2.41
CA TYR A 27 -11.75 -5.42 1.18
C TYR A 27 -12.80 -5.19 0.07
N TYR A 28 -13.64 -6.20 -0.21
CA TYR A 28 -14.67 -6.09 -1.26
C TYR A 28 -15.72 -5.02 -0.92
N GLN A 29 -16.12 -4.89 0.34
CA GLN A 29 -17.03 -3.83 0.80
C GLN A 29 -16.43 -2.45 0.53
N ARG A 30 -15.16 -2.23 0.88
CA ARG A 30 -14.48 -0.95 0.67
C ARG A 30 -14.25 -0.66 -0.81
N VAL A 31 -13.82 -1.64 -1.61
CA VAL A 31 -13.62 -1.47 -3.05
C VAL A 31 -14.92 -1.07 -3.73
N SER A 32 -16.04 -1.78 -3.44
CA SER A 32 -17.34 -1.44 -4.02
C SER A 32 -17.80 -0.02 -3.66
N LEU A 33 -17.57 0.42 -2.42
CA LEU A 33 -17.85 1.79 -2.01
C LEU A 33 -16.95 2.80 -2.75
N PHE A 34 -15.65 2.52 -2.89
CA PHE A 34 -14.72 3.41 -3.59
C PHE A 34 -15.03 3.56 -5.08
N GLU A 35 -15.61 2.53 -5.72
CA GLU A 35 -16.12 2.63 -7.09
C GLU A 35 -17.30 3.62 -7.20
N MET A 36 -18.10 3.77 -6.15
CA MET A 36 -19.21 4.72 -6.09
C MET A 36 -18.80 6.15 -5.66
N LEU A 37 -17.60 6.30 -5.09
CA LEU A 37 -17.07 7.57 -4.59
C LEU A 37 -15.97 8.06 -5.54
N PRO A 38 -16.32 8.84 -6.57
CA PRO A 38 -15.35 9.23 -7.60
C PRO A 38 -14.22 10.09 -7.00
N VAL A 39 -13.04 9.89 -7.56
CA VAL A 39 -11.88 10.74 -7.36
C VAL A 39 -11.88 11.80 -8.47
N SER A 40 -11.48 13.02 -8.15
CA SER A 40 -11.46 14.18 -9.06
C SER A 40 -10.04 14.73 -9.24
N PRO A 41 -9.75 15.48 -10.34
CA PRO A 41 -8.39 15.96 -10.63
C PRO A 41 -7.76 16.86 -9.56
N GLY A 42 -8.56 17.51 -8.71
CA GLY A 42 -8.08 18.30 -7.56
C GLY A 42 -7.81 17.49 -6.29
N ASP A 43 -8.23 16.22 -6.26
CA ASP A 43 -8.17 15.42 -5.04
C ASP A 43 -6.74 14.98 -4.68
N ILE A 44 -6.52 14.85 -3.37
CA ILE A 44 -5.34 14.29 -2.75
C ILE A 44 -5.74 12.94 -2.16
N VAL A 45 -5.18 11.85 -2.67
CA VAL A 45 -5.53 10.50 -2.27
C VAL A 45 -4.48 9.92 -1.31
N PHE A 46 -4.92 9.48 -0.13
CA PHE A 46 -4.13 8.63 0.77
C PHE A 46 -4.46 7.17 0.48
N LEU A 47 -3.49 6.45 -0.05
CA LEU A 47 -3.62 5.07 -0.54
C LEU A 47 -2.77 4.12 0.30
N GLY A 48 -3.38 3.07 0.85
CA GLY A 48 -2.65 2.13 1.70
C GLY A 48 -3.53 1.11 2.40
N ASN A 49 -3.05 0.62 3.54
CA ASN A 49 -3.69 -0.41 4.35
C ASN A 49 -4.46 0.17 5.57
N SER A 50 -4.55 -0.62 6.69
CA SER A 50 -5.23 -0.22 7.92
C SER A 50 -4.67 1.06 8.54
N ILE A 51 -3.36 1.29 8.47
CA ILE A 51 -2.76 2.47 9.04
C ILE A 51 -3.19 3.74 8.26
N THR A 52 -3.45 3.61 6.97
CA THR A 52 -4.07 4.68 6.17
C THR A 52 -5.57 4.78 6.40
N ASP A 53 -6.27 3.65 6.49
CA ASP A 53 -7.72 3.53 6.68
C ASP A 53 -8.18 4.19 7.99
N GLY A 54 -7.40 4.02 9.07
CA GLY A 54 -7.74 4.45 10.44
C GLY A 54 -7.59 5.95 10.73
N CYS A 55 -7.48 6.82 9.72
CA CYS A 55 -7.37 8.27 9.90
C CYS A 55 -8.45 9.05 9.17
N GLU A 56 -9.06 10.00 9.85
CA GLU A 56 -9.94 10.98 9.26
C GLU A 56 -9.11 12.12 8.62
N TRP A 57 -8.46 11.79 7.48
CA TRP A 57 -7.47 12.67 6.84
C TRP A 57 -7.98 14.06 6.50
N ASN A 58 -9.23 14.18 6.07
CA ASN A 58 -9.86 15.46 5.74
C ASN A 58 -9.98 16.37 6.97
N GLU A 59 -10.37 15.80 8.11
CA GLU A 59 -10.48 16.52 9.38
C GLU A 59 -9.11 16.89 9.94
N LEU A 60 -8.20 15.90 9.99
CA LEU A 60 -6.84 16.09 10.51
C LEU A 60 -6.06 17.17 9.76
N LEU A 61 -6.26 17.26 8.45
CA LEU A 61 -5.58 18.21 7.57
C LEU A 61 -6.38 19.50 7.35
N GLY A 62 -7.64 19.58 7.80
CA GLY A 62 -8.53 20.72 7.59
C GLY A 62 -8.84 20.96 6.11
N ARG A 63 -9.00 19.90 5.30
CA ARG A 63 -9.15 19.93 3.85
C ARG A 63 -10.34 19.12 3.37
N THR A 64 -11.04 19.63 2.35
CA THR A 64 -12.20 18.95 1.74
C THR A 64 -11.84 18.14 0.49
N ASP A 65 -10.65 18.33 -0.06
CA ASP A 65 -10.13 17.66 -1.27
C ASP A 65 -9.31 16.41 -0.98
N VAL A 66 -9.31 15.93 0.25
CA VAL A 66 -8.58 14.71 0.66
C VAL A 66 -9.51 13.51 0.65
N ARG A 67 -9.00 12.39 0.10
CA ARG A 67 -9.72 11.11 0.02
C ARG A 67 -8.93 10.01 0.69
N ASN A 68 -9.51 9.41 1.72
CA ASN A 68 -8.98 8.19 2.30
C ASN A 68 -9.31 7.00 1.38
N ARG A 69 -8.28 6.29 0.93
CA ARG A 69 -8.35 5.05 0.15
C ARG A 69 -7.51 3.96 0.80
N GLY A 70 -7.45 3.97 2.14
CA GLY A 70 -6.94 2.86 2.94
C GLY A 70 -7.95 1.72 3.00
N ILE A 71 -7.46 0.48 3.11
CA ILE A 71 -8.27 -0.70 3.43
C ILE A 71 -7.52 -1.55 4.45
N SER A 72 -8.14 -1.83 5.60
CA SER A 72 -7.52 -2.65 6.64
C SER A 72 -7.21 -4.06 6.13
N GLY A 73 -5.97 -4.51 6.38
CA GLY A 73 -5.46 -5.81 5.92
C GLY A 73 -4.96 -5.82 4.47
N ASP A 74 -5.02 -4.69 3.74
CA ASP A 74 -4.61 -4.65 2.34
C ASP A 74 -3.11 -4.87 2.14
N THR A 75 -2.77 -5.50 1.01
CA THR A 75 -1.42 -5.78 0.55
C THR A 75 -1.07 -4.94 -0.69
N SER A 76 0.19 -4.96 -1.08
CA SER A 76 0.64 -4.28 -2.29
C SER A 76 -0.10 -4.75 -3.55
N MET A 77 -0.39 -6.06 -3.67
CA MET A 77 -1.18 -6.58 -4.80
C MET A 77 -2.64 -6.15 -4.70
N GLY A 78 -3.25 -6.15 -3.50
CA GLY A 78 -4.62 -5.65 -3.32
C GLY A 78 -4.77 -4.19 -3.71
N VAL A 79 -3.80 -3.35 -3.38
CA VAL A 79 -3.74 -1.95 -3.87
C VAL A 79 -3.68 -1.90 -5.39
N TYR A 80 -2.83 -2.73 -6.03
CA TYR A 80 -2.70 -2.77 -7.48
C TYR A 80 -4.02 -3.13 -8.17
N ASP A 81 -4.74 -4.13 -7.66
CA ASP A 81 -5.99 -4.63 -8.25
C ASP A 81 -7.11 -3.57 -8.22
N ARG A 82 -7.13 -2.71 -7.18
CA ARG A 82 -8.14 -1.66 -7.02
C ARG A 82 -7.73 -0.26 -7.50
N LEU A 83 -6.58 -0.11 -8.16
CA LEU A 83 -6.11 1.19 -8.65
C LEU A 83 -7.07 1.86 -9.66
N GLY A 84 -7.87 1.08 -10.38
CA GLY A 84 -8.76 1.60 -11.42
C GLY A 84 -9.66 2.73 -10.94
N ALA A 85 -10.28 2.60 -9.75
CA ALA A 85 -11.15 3.61 -9.17
C ALA A 85 -10.42 4.94 -8.84
N ILE A 86 -9.10 4.88 -8.67
CA ILE A 86 -8.26 6.02 -8.31
C ILE A 86 -7.74 6.72 -9.56
N VAL A 87 -7.10 5.96 -10.47
CA VAL A 87 -6.43 6.55 -11.65
C VAL A 87 -7.41 7.14 -12.66
N ARG A 88 -8.65 6.61 -12.75
CA ARG A 88 -9.71 7.20 -13.60
C ARG A 88 -10.08 8.64 -13.22
N GLY A 89 -9.86 9.01 -11.96
CA GLY A 89 -10.15 10.36 -11.47
C GLY A 89 -9.02 11.36 -11.70
N HIS A 90 -7.85 10.91 -12.13
CA HIS A 90 -6.67 11.74 -12.34
C HIS A 90 -6.38 12.69 -11.16
N PRO A 91 -6.24 12.18 -9.89
CA PRO A 91 -6.05 13.01 -8.72
C PRO A 91 -4.80 13.89 -8.85
N ALA A 92 -4.81 15.04 -8.19
CA ALA A 92 -3.62 15.90 -8.15
C ALA A 92 -2.43 15.19 -7.49
N LYS A 93 -2.70 14.45 -6.42
CA LYS A 93 -1.64 13.79 -5.62
C LYS A 93 -2.09 12.42 -5.14
N VAL A 94 -1.14 11.48 -5.05
CA VAL A 94 -1.31 10.19 -4.37
C VAL A 94 -0.18 10.01 -3.37
N PHE A 95 -0.53 9.79 -2.10
CA PHE A 95 0.39 9.40 -1.03
C PHE A 95 0.21 7.89 -0.79
N LEU A 96 1.18 7.09 -1.22
CA LEU A 96 1.15 5.63 -1.12
C LEU A 96 1.98 5.15 0.06
N MET A 97 1.37 4.41 1.00
CA MET A 97 2.06 3.65 2.06
C MET A 97 1.50 2.24 2.13
N ILE A 98 2.32 1.24 1.80
CA ILE A 98 1.93 -0.19 1.75
C ILE A 98 3.15 -1.09 1.97
N GLY A 99 2.95 -2.33 2.38
CA GLY A 99 3.99 -3.38 2.44
C GLY A 99 4.06 -4.14 3.75
N ILE A 100 3.59 -3.57 4.88
CA ILE A 100 3.70 -4.24 6.19
C ILE A 100 2.88 -5.55 6.26
N ASN A 101 1.71 -5.60 5.63
CA ASN A 101 0.88 -6.81 5.58
C ASN A 101 1.48 -7.87 4.65
N ASP A 102 2.13 -7.44 3.58
CA ASP A 102 2.90 -8.33 2.69
C ASP A 102 4.01 -9.03 3.46
N LEU A 103 4.80 -8.27 4.22
CA LEU A 103 5.86 -8.80 5.06
C LEU A 103 5.31 -9.75 6.12
N ALA A 104 4.23 -9.38 6.81
CA ALA A 104 3.59 -10.23 7.82
C ALA A 104 3.04 -11.54 7.24
N ALA A 105 2.60 -11.52 5.98
CA ALA A 105 2.18 -12.71 5.23
C ALA A 105 3.36 -13.55 4.71
N GLY A 106 4.62 -13.13 4.94
CA GLY A 106 5.81 -13.85 4.50
C GLY A 106 6.15 -13.66 3.02
N ILE A 107 5.61 -12.63 2.37
CA ILE A 107 5.93 -12.31 0.97
C ILE A 107 7.35 -11.74 0.91
N ASP A 108 8.14 -12.24 -0.03
CA ASP A 108 9.52 -11.84 -0.22
C ASP A 108 9.65 -10.35 -0.59
N LEU A 109 10.71 -9.72 -0.09
CA LEU A 109 11.01 -8.30 -0.35
C LEU A 109 11.06 -7.95 -1.85
N ASP A 110 11.61 -8.86 -2.68
CA ASP A 110 11.68 -8.66 -4.13
C ASP A 110 10.29 -8.61 -4.76
N VAL A 111 9.37 -9.42 -4.28
CA VAL A 111 7.98 -9.47 -4.75
C VAL A 111 7.22 -8.22 -4.31
N VAL A 112 7.39 -7.79 -3.05
CA VAL A 112 6.77 -6.56 -2.54
C VAL A 112 7.27 -5.33 -3.32
N GLU A 113 8.59 -5.22 -3.55
CA GLU A 113 9.18 -4.15 -4.37
C GLU A 113 8.63 -4.18 -5.81
N LEU A 114 8.48 -5.38 -6.40
CA LEU A 114 7.90 -5.54 -7.73
C LEU A 114 6.45 -5.03 -7.78
N HIS A 115 5.61 -5.40 -6.81
CA HIS A 115 4.22 -4.94 -6.75
C HIS A 115 4.15 -3.41 -6.63
N VAL A 116 4.94 -2.80 -5.75
CA VAL A 116 4.99 -1.33 -5.62
C VAL A 116 5.50 -0.67 -6.90
N LYS A 117 6.49 -1.25 -7.57
CA LYS A 117 6.93 -0.80 -8.90
C LYS A 117 5.79 -0.85 -9.93
N MET A 118 4.97 -1.90 -9.92
CA MET A 118 3.79 -2.02 -10.80
C MET A 118 2.76 -0.94 -10.48
N ILE A 119 2.47 -0.68 -9.20
CA ILE A 119 1.56 0.40 -8.76
C ILE A 119 2.05 1.75 -9.28
N VAL A 120 3.31 2.10 -9.02
CA VAL A 120 3.91 3.37 -9.46
C VAL A 120 3.84 3.54 -10.97
N LYS A 121 4.22 2.50 -11.72
CA LYS A 121 4.17 2.53 -13.19
C LYS A 121 2.76 2.71 -13.71
N ARG A 122 1.77 2.01 -13.14
CA ARG A 122 0.38 2.12 -13.54
C ARG A 122 -0.18 3.51 -13.26
N ILE A 123 0.09 4.10 -12.09
CA ILE A 123 -0.33 5.48 -11.80
C ILE A 123 0.30 6.45 -12.80
N LYS A 124 1.60 6.32 -13.10
CA LYS A 124 2.29 7.20 -14.07
C LYS A 124 1.77 7.03 -15.50
N SER A 125 1.36 5.83 -15.88
CA SER A 125 0.80 5.53 -17.21
C SER A 125 -0.63 6.05 -17.34
N ASP A 126 -1.49 5.69 -16.37
CA ASP A 126 -2.93 5.90 -16.48
C ASP A 126 -3.37 7.28 -15.98
N SER A 127 -2.51 7.95 -15.18
CA SER A 127 -2.74 9.28 -14.63
C SER A 127 -1.44 10.11 -14.59
N PRO A 128 -0.88 10.49 -15.75
CA PRO A 128 0.46 11.10 -15.85
C PRO A 128 0.59 12.47 -15.18
N SER A 129 -0.52 13.17 -14.95
CA SER A 129 -0.56 14.44 -14.22
C SER A 129 -0.48 14.27 -12.70
N THR A 130 -0.73 13.07 -12.17
CA THR A 130 -0.73 12.79 -10.74
C THR A 130 0.69 12.86 -10.16
N ARG A 131 0.90 13.68 -9.15
CA ARG A 131 2.12 13.65 -8.35
C ARG A 131 2.05 12.48 -7.37
N LEU A 132 2.97 11.55 -7.49
CA LEU A 132 3.04 10.37 -6.63
C LEU A 132 4.14 10.52 -5.58
N TYR A 133 3.76 10.30 -4.32
CA TYR A 133 4.63 10.26 -3.17
C TYR A 133 4.66 8.83 -2.61
N LEU A 134 5.81 8.16 -2.73
CA LEU A 134 6.02 6.86 -2.12
C LEU A 134 6.54 7.08 -0.70
N GLN A 135 5.74 6.67 0.28
CA GLN A 135 6.07 6.81 1.69
C GLN A 135 6.74 5.54 2.23
N SER A 136 7.65 5.71 3.19
CA SER A 136 8.20 4.57 3.92
C SER A 136 7.10 3.83 4.69
N VAL A 137 7.26 2.53 4.87
CA VAL A 137 6.55 1.74 5.86
C VAL A 137 6.99 2.19 7.25
N LEU A 138 6.05 2.30 8.19
CA LEU A 138 6.33 2.74 9.56
C LEU A 138 7.09 1.67 10.37
N PRO A 139 7.83 2.08 11.41
CA PRO A 139 8.40 1.14 12.36
C PRO A 139 7.29 0.38 13.09
N VAL A 140 7.66 -0.74 13.73
CA VAL A 140 6.81 -1.50 14.64
C VAL A 140 7.42 -1.50 16.04
N ASN A 141 6.63 -1.83 17.07
CA ASN A 141 7.12 -1.90 18.45
C ASN A 141 6.89 -3.29 19.04
N THR A 142 7.97 -3.96 19.44
CA THR A 142 7.96 -5.35 19.91
C THR A 142 7.54 -5.51 21.37
N ALA A 143 7.43 -4.44 22.16
CA ALA A 143 6.98 -4.48 23.54
C ALA A 143 5.51 -4.89 23.71
N PHE A 144 4.69 -4.76 22.65
CA PHE A 144 3.28 -5.14 22.66
C PHE A 144 3.10 -6.61 22.25
N THR A 145 2.02 -7.26 22.66
CA THR A 145 1.71 -8.66 22.32
C THR A 145 0.90 -8.80 21.03
N ALA A 146 0.13 -7.79 20.64
CA ALA A 146 -0.65 -7.80 19.41
C ALA A 146 0.25 -7.86 18.15
N PHE A 147 -0.28 -8.38 17.05
CA PHE A 147 0.36 -8.41 15.73
C PHE A 147 1.78 -9.01 15.67
N PRO A 148 2.03 -10.21 16.26
CA PRO A 148 3.38 -10.77 16.35
C PRO A 148 4.03 -11.00 14.97
N ALA A 149 3.26 -11.39 13.94
CA ALA A 149 3.78 -11.61 12.60
C ALA A 149 4.34 -10.32 11.95
N HIS A 150 3.70 -9.16 12.16
CA HIS A 150 4.17 -7.87 11.69
C HIS A 150 5.46 -7.45 12.41
N LYS A 151 5.49 -7.61 13.73
CA LYS A 151 6.63 -7.21 14.58
C LYS A 151 7.86 -8.07 14.36
N ALA A 152 7.69 -9.34 14.01
CA ALA A 152 8.79 -10.21 13.62
C ALA A 152 9.54 -9.73 12.37
N ARG A 153 8.96 -8.79 11.61
CA ARG A 153 9.50 -8.26 10.35
C ARG A 153 10.15 -6.89 10.48
N LYS A 154 10.49 -6.43 11.69
CA LYS A 154 11.07 -5.10 11.90
C LYS A 154 12.33 -4.81 11.07
N THR A 155 13.20 -5.80 10.90
CA THR A 155 14.40 -5.68 10.05
C THR A 155 14.07 -5.62 8.58
N ASP A 156 13.05 -6.37 8.14
CA ASP A 156 12.59 -6.36 6.75
C ASP A 156 11.93 -5.02 6.39
N VAL A 157 11.28 -4.35 7.35
CA VAL A 157 10.74 -2.99 7.16
C VAL A 157 11.86 -2.01 6.84
N VAL A 158 13.00 -2.06 7.55
CA VAL A 158 14.15 -1.19 7.29
C VAL A 158 14.71 -1.43 5.89
N GLU A 159 14.89 -2.69 5.50
CA GLU A 159 15.40 -3.06 4.18
C GLU A 159 14.40 -2.69 3.08
N LEU A 160 13.10 -2.91 3.29
CA LEU A 160 12.06 -2.50 2.33
C LEU A 160 12.06 -0.98 2.10
N ASN A 161 12.22 -0.20 3.17
CA ASN A 161 12.29 1.25 3.08
C ASN A 161 13.54 1.73 2.31
N ARG A 162 14.68 1.07 2.50
CA ARG A 162 15.89 1.32 1.71
C ARG A 162 15.64 1.05 0.22
N ARG A 163 14.96 -0.05 -0.10
CA ARG A 163 14.57 -0.42 -1.48
C ARG A 163 13.56 0.57 -2.08
N TYR A 164 12.56 0.99 -1.30
CA TYR A 164 11.57 1.98 -1.75
C TYR A 164 12.21 3.33 -2.08
N LYS A 165 13.16 3.78 -1.26
CA LYS A 165 13.92 5.00 -1.55
C LYS A 165 14.68 4.90 -2.87
N ALA A 166 15.36 3.79 -3.11
CA ALA A 166 16.07 3.54 -4.37
C ALA A 166 15.10 3.38 -5.56
N LEU A 167 13.96 2.71 -5.36
CA LEU A 167 12.92 2.55 -6.36
C LEU A 167 12.31 3.89 -6.77
N ALA A 168 11.99 4.75 -5.80
CA ALA A 168 11.45 6.08 -6.04
C ALA A 168 12.40 6.92 -6.90
N LEU A 169 13.69 6.91 -6.57
CA LEU A 169 14.72 7.58 -7.38
C LEU A 169 14.75 7.05 -8.81
N ARG A 170 14.76 5.73 -9.00
CA ARG A 170 14.78 5.10 -10.35
C ARG A 170 13.53 5.42 -11.18
N LEU A 171 12.38 5.59 -10.52
CA LEU A 171 11.11 5.86 -11.19
C LEU A 171 10.78 7.34 -11.30
N GLY A 172 11.61 8.23 -10.75
CA GLY A 172 11.36 9.68 -10.75
C GLY A 172 10.10 10.06 -9.99
N VAL A 173 9.89 9.47 -8.79
CA VAL A 173 8.83 9.85 -7.85
C VAL A 173 9.44 10.28 -6.52
N THR A 174 8.72 11.11 -5.77
CA THR A 174 9.20 11.59 -4.48
C THR A 174 9.06 10.49 -3.42
N TYR A 175 10.16 10.22 -2.70
CA TYR A 175 10.14 9.38 -1.49
C TYR A 175 9.96 10.25 -0.25
N ILE A 176 9.05 9.86 0.64
CA ILE A 176 8.85 10.52 1.94
C ILE A 176 9.24 9.56 3.05
N ASP A 177 10.20 9.95 3.87
CA ASP A 177 10.59 9.20 5.05
C ASP A 177 9.61 9.50 6.21
N LEU A 178 8.71 8.57 6.47
CA LEU A 178 7.84 8.57 7.66
C LEU A 178 8.44 7.71 8.79
N TYR A 179 9.39 6.82 8.45
CA TYR A 179 9.97 5.88 9.41
C TYR A 179 10.77 6.60 10.49
N THR A 180 11.77 7.37 10.08
CA THR A 180 12.69 8.06 11.00
C THR A 180 11.99 8.98 12.02
N PRO A 181 11.00 9.82 11.62
CA PRO A 181 10.27 10.66 12.57
C PRO A 181 9.39 9.93 13.58
N MET A 182 9.10 8.63 13.35
CA MET A 182 8.25 7.81 14.21
C MET A 182 9.03 6.89 15.15
N VAL A 183 10.35 6.82 14.98
CA VAL A 183 11.23 5.96 15.78
C VAL A 183 11.53 6.61 17.13
N ASP A 184 11.44 5.82 18.18
CA ASP A 184 12.04 6.13 19.46
C ASP A 184 13.57 5.98 19.35
N PRO A 185 14.36 7.00 19.69
CA PRO A 185 15.81 6.97 19.49
C PRO A 185 16.54 5.92 20.34
N ASP A 186 15.98 5.55 21.50
CA ASP A 186 16.61 4.60 22.42
C ASP A 186 16.36 3.16 22.02
N THR A 187 15.13 2.83 21.58
CA THR A 187 14.72 1.47 21.23
C THR A 187 14.83 1.16 19.74
N GLN A 188 14.92 2.17 18.88
CA GLN A 188 14.89 2.05 17.42
C GLN A 188 13.62 1.36 16.89
N GLU A 189 12.51 1.47 17.64
CA GLU A 189 11.19 0.95 17.33
C GLU A 189 10.16 2.07 17.28
N LEU A 190 8.92 1.76 16.88
CA LEU A 190 7.81 2.73 16.88
C LEU A 190 7.64 3.29 18.30
N ASP A 191 7.73 4.61 18.43
CA ASP A 191 7.60 5.28 19.71
C ASP A 191 6.25 4.95 20.38
N ILE A 192 6.28 4.52 21.62
CA ILE A 192 5.09 4.12 22.40
C ILE A 192 4.07 5.24 22.56
N ARG A 193 4.48 6.50 22.39
CA ARG A 193 3.57 7.65 22.37
C ARG A 193 2.64 7.64 21.15
N TYR A 194 3.01 6.92 20.10
CA TYR A 194 2.32 6.89 18.82
C TYR A 194 1.48 5.64 18.61
N THR A 195 1.59 4.63 19.48
CA THR A 195 0.91 3.35 19.31
C THR A 195 0.43 2.77 20.64
N ASN A 196 -0.59 1.92 20.62
CA ASN A 196 -1.05 1.13 21.75
C ASN A 196 -1.11 -0.37 21.47
N ASP A 197 -0.70 -0.80 20.28
CA ASP A 197 -0.66 -2.20 19.87
C ASP A 197 0.66 -2.60 19.19
N GLY A 198 1.55 -1.63 18.96
CA GLY A 198 2.86 -1.81 18.33
C GLY A 198 2.86 -1.79 16.80
N LEU A 199 1.72 -1.49 16.15
CA LEU A 199 1.55 -1.46 14.70
C LEU A 199 0.76 -0.24 14.23
N HIS A 200 -0.45 -0.03 14.78
CA HIS A 200 -1.35 1.05 14.40
C HIS A 200 -1.06 2.33 15.18
N LEU A 201 -1.47 3.47 14.62
CA LEU A 201 -1.19 4.77 15.21
C LEU A 201 -2.33 5.25 16.11
N LEU A 202 -1.94 5.87 17.21
CA LEU A 202 -2.78 6.79 17.99
C LEU A 202 -2.82 8.18 17.31
N GLY A 203 -3.72 9.05 17.77
CA GLY A 203 -3.85 10.41 17.25
C GLY A 203 -2.55 11.22 17.25
N ALA A 204 -1.66 11.01 18.23
CA ALA A 204 -0.34 11.64 18.26
C ALA A 204 0.55 11.20 17.08
N GLY A 205 0.49 9.91 16.70
CA GLY A 205 1.20 9.37 15.54
C GLY A 205 0.65 9.94 14.22
N TYR A 206 -0.67 10.03 14.06
CA TYR A 206 -1.27 10.66 12.88
C TYR A 206 -0.92 12.15 12.77
N ARG A 207 -0.86 12.87 13.89
CA ARG A 207 -0.41 14.26 13.90
C ARG A 207 1.04 14.38 13.44
N ARG A 208 1.90 13.46 13.91
CA ARG A 208 3.31 13.42 13.48
C ARG A 208 3.42 13.14 11.99
N TRP A 209 2.63 12.20 11.45
CA TRP A 209 2.55 11.94 10.01
C TRP A 209 2.13 13.19 9.24
N ALA A 210 1.05 13.86 9.68
CA ALA A 210 0.58 15.09 9.06
C ALA A 210 1.64 16.19 9.02
N GLU A 211 2.46 16.34 10.09
CA GLU A 211 3.59 17.30 10.14
C GLU A 211 4.62 16.99 9.05
N VAL A 212 5.00 15.73 8.88
CA VAL A 212 6.00 15.31 7.87
C VAL A 212 5.53 15.58 6.45
N ILE A 213 4.25 15.32 6.16
CA ILE A 213 3.72 15.47 4.79
C ILE A 213 3.25 16.89 4.45
N ARG A 214 3.11 17.78 5.44
CA ARG A 214 2.60 19.15 5.24
C ARG A 214 3.29 19.93 4.09
N PRO A 215 4.62 19.89 3.92
CA PRO A 215 5.28 20.56 2.79
C PRO A 215 4.77 20.08 1.43
N TYR A 216 4.53 18.78 1.29
CA TYR A 216 4.11 18.15 0.04
C TYR A 216 2.63 18.37 -0.29
N LEU A 217 1.83 18.84 0.67
CA LEU A 217 0.44 19.20 0.42
C LEU A 217 0.32 20.56 -0.27
N ALA A 218 1.28 21.47 -0.06
CA ALA A 218 1.28 22.82 -0.59
C ALA A 218 1.85 22.94 -2.02
N GLU A 219 2.64 21.93 -2.45
CA GLU A 219 3.20 21.90 -3.83
C GLU A 219 2.08 21.71 -4.87
#